data_82d52ceaeabfb8461b5f9839f554f82b
#
_entry.id   82d52ceaeabfb8461b5f9839f554f82b
#
_cell.length_a   1.000
_cell.length_b   1.000
_cell.length_c   1.000
_cell.angle_alpha   90.00
_cell.angle_beta   90.00
_cell.angle_gamma   90.00
#
_symmetry.space_group_name_H-M   'P 1'
#
loop_
_entity.id
_entity.type
_entity.pdbx_description
1 polymer ?
#
loop_
_entity_poly.entity_id
_entity_poly.type
_entity_poly.pdbx_seq_one_letter_code
_entity_poly.pdbx_strand_id
1 'polypeptide(L)'
;MNKIQIEQFTELISNHNTGLIIGNGFSMNFDSCFRGIYDSLKEGNNALNKLGELTISPTAYLDTRIMITKNYKNVVKYVRNFNQKQLEKIFEDAVNFAGFITMNSKINNFLEHNRHLNKSKVAPNMLEVTKGIYEIGSKKGFKSVNIENWPTLIWLYHLIENLPEFKKYTQKSNRFIKLLRKGWEKSVMPHGHETNVMYKTRYNGFSIYYRLLMITIIFGNGKAIDINRLEKMNDVDHNSIKQWLAGFKELFSLNYDLILEQITNRSVTYLHGHFQNGIQGFTYHQSYALKHGNDKYYTNDIILGDYTTTKVLDGIMHSLVLGKQALTQPRIDALDVLSYKMRCSEINHIVFFGVHPENDYHILSGLYHYFLNTNVDNPAITYCYYNEQEIEDFKNTLYHVVNTIYKDKEFINSISLSFVDSKEIVNKYFYVNNQSVDAKTALMR
;
A
#
# COMPACT_ATOMS: atom_id res chain seq x y z
N MET A 1 -20.44 23.92 1.86
CA MET A 1 -19.08 23.41 1.70
C MET A 1 -18.24 24.05 2.80
N ASN A 2 -17.77 23.26 3.76
CA ASN A 2 -17.10 23.84 4.93
C ASN A 2 -15.57 23.83 4.72
N LYS A 3 -15.07 24.72 3.83
CA LYS A 3 -13.65 25.02 3.76
C LYS A 3 -13.31 25.90 4.96
N ILE A 4 -12.27 25.51 5.68
CA ILE A 4 -11.81 26.21 6.88
C ILE A 4 -10.39 26.73 6.65
N GLN A 5 -10.08 27.84 7.31
CA GLN A 5 -8.74 28.43 7.33
C GLN A 5 -7.85 27.71 8.33
N ILE A 6 -6.55 27.88 8.22
CA ILE A 6 -5.54 27.19 9.04
C ILE A 6 -5.72 27.50 10.56
N GLU A 7 -6.23 28.66 10.93
CA GLU A 7 -6.51 29.03 12.31
C GLU A 7 -7.67 28.20 12.89
N GLN A 8 -8.78 28.08 12.14
CA GLN A 8 -9.94 27.27 12.50
C GLN A 8 -9.56 25.78 12.57
N PHE A 9 -8.70 25.32 11.64
CA PHE A 9 -8.16 23.95 11.66
C PHE A 9 -7.35 23.69 12.94
N THR A 10 -6.48 24.64 13.33
CA THR A 10 -5.68 24.53 14.56
C THR A 10 -6.58 24.50 15.81
N GLU A 11 -7.63 25.30 15.82
CA GLU A 11 -8.62 25.32 16.89
C GLU A 11 -9.41 24.00 16.99
N LEU A 12 -9.82 23.43 15.85
CA LEU A 12 -10.48 22.13 15.82
C LEU A 12 -9.60 21.02 16.43
N ILE A 13 -8.31 20.98 16.08
CA ILE A 13 -7.37 20.01 16.66
C ILE A 13 -7.29 20.16 18.18
N SER A 14 -7.27 21.41 18.68
CA SER A 14 -7.13 21.69 20.11
C SER A 14 -8.40 21.37 20.92
N ASN A 15 -9.57 21.50 20.31
CA ASN A 15 -10.87 21.32 20.96
C ASN A 15 -11.41 19.90 20.89
N HIS A 16 -10.77 19.00 20.12
CA HIS A 16 -11.20 17.63 19.92
C HIS A 16 -10.12 16.64 20.32
N ASN A 17 -10.55 15.41 20.59
CA ASN A 17 -9.64 14.27 20.66
C ASN A 17 -9.30 13.85 19.22
N THR A 18 -8.25 14.44 18.67
CA THR A 18 -7.94 14.32 17.25
C THR A 18 -6.91 13.24 16.97
N GLY A 19 -7.23 12.33 16.02
CA GLY A 19 -6.29 11.42 15.39
C GLY A 19 -5.87 11.92 14.01
N LEU A 20 -4.62 11.70 13.64
CA LEU A 20 -4.08 12.02 12.32
C LEU A 20 -3.81 10.74 11.53
N ILE A 21 -4.33 10.65 10.31
CA ILE A 21 -4.01 9.60 9.34
C ILE A 21 -3.19 10.23 8.23
N ILE A 22 -1.94 9.78 8.06
CA ILE A 22 -1.07 10.26 6.98
C ILE A 22 -0.97 9.25 5.86
N GLY A 23 -0.85 9.77 4.63
CA GLY A 23 -0.51 9.02 3.43
C GLY A 23 0.77 9.52 2.77
N ASN A 24 1.00 9.07 1.55
CA ASN A 24 2.23 9.34 0.80
C ASN A 24 2.53 10.84 0.63
N GLY A 25 1.52 11.70 0.56
CA GLY A 25 1.70 13.15 0.46
C GLY A 25 2.46 13.77 1.63
N PHE A 26 2.45 13.14 2.82
CA PHE A 26 3.30 13.55 3.94
C PHE A 26 4.77 13.27 3.64
N SER A 27 5.10 12.04 3.26
CA SER A 27 6.48 11.60 3.01
C SER A 27 7.14 12.29 1.80
N MET A 28 6.33 12.72 0.81
CA MET A 28 6.81 13.47 -0.35
C MET A 28 7.46 14.82 0.00
N ASN A 29 7.21 15.37 1.18
CA ASN A 29 7.88 16.58 1.66
C ASN A 29 9.33 16.31 2.08
N PHE A 30 9.70 15.07 2.34
CA PHE A 30 11.03 14.68 2.82
C PHE A 30 11.84 13.92 1.77
N ASP A 31 11.19 13.24 0.86
CA ASP A 31 11.85 12.46 -0.18
C ASP A 31 11.09 12.51 -1.52
N SER A 32 11.71 13.12 -2.52
CA SER A 32 11.14 13.20 -3.87
C SER A 32 10.92 11.82 -4.52
N CYS A 33 11.62 10.77 -4.08
CA CYS A 33 11.42 9.40 -4.57
C CYS A 33 9.98 8.90 -4.35
N PHE A 34 9.29 9.40 -3.31
CA PHE A 34 7.89 9.07 -3.09
C PHE A 34 6.94 9.61 -4.17
N ARG A 35 7.36 10.64 -4.91
CA ARG A 35 6.58 11.21 -6.03
C ARG A 35 6.71 10.39 -7.30
N GLY A 36 7.89 9.84 -7.56
CA GLY A 36 8.24 9.15 -8.81
C GLY A 36 8.82 7.76 -8.58
N ILE A 37 8.12 6.89 -7.82
CA ILE A 37 8.59 5.53 -7.48
C ILE A 37 9.08 4.78 -8.73
N TYR A 38 8.34 4.86 -9.84
CA TYR A 38 8.70 4.17 -11.07
C TYR A 38 9.92 4.76 -11.79
N ASP A 39 10.29 6.00 -11.50
CA ASP A 39 11.46 6.64 -12.14
C ASP A 39 12.78 6.06 -11.61
N SER A 40 12.74 5.45 -10.41
CA SER A 40 13.86 4.80 -9.76
C SER A 40 13.93 3.27 -9.95
N LEU A 41 13.16 2.69 -10.88
CA LEU A 41 13.15 1.23 -11.11
C LEU A 41 14.54 0.66 -11.40
N LYS A 42 15.34 1.35 -12.23
CA LYS A 42 16.70 0.91 -12.58
C LYS A 42 17.63 0.97 -11.37
N GLU A 43 17.52 2.02 -10.57
CA GLU A 43 18.30 2.17 -9.35
C GLU A 43 17.97 1.06 -8.34
N GLY A 44 16.67 0.83 -8.08
CA GLY A 44 16.21 -0.26 -7.23
C GLY A 44 16.65 -1.63 -7.72
N ASN A 45 16.53 -1.91 -9.03
CA ASN A 45 17.02 -3.17 -9.62
C ASN A 45 18.53 -3.34 -9.45
N ASN A 46 19.32 -2.28 -9.65
CA ASN A 46 20.77 -2.32 -9.41
C ASN A 46 21.10 -2.58 -7.94
N ALA A 47 20.38 -1.95 -7.02
CA ALA A 47 20.55 -2.17 -5.58
C ALA A 47 20.26 -3.63 -5.22
N LEU A 48 19.15 -4.22 -5.69
CA LEU A 48 18.85 -5.64 -5.47
C LEU A 48 19.93 -6.57 -6.02
N ASN A 49 20.50 -6.24 -7.17
CA ASN A 49 21.59 -7.03 -7.75
C ASN A 49 22.91 -6.94 -6.96
N LYS A 50 23.16 -5.81 -6.25
CA LYS A 50 24.36 -5.59 -5.42
C LYS A 50 24.18 -6.10 -4.00
N LEU A 51 23.01 -5.90 -3.41
CA LEU A 51 22.67 -6.29 -2.06
C LEU A 51 22.52 -7.82 -1.88
N GLY A 52 22.32 -8.52 -2.98
CA GLY A 52 22.63 -9.93 -3.27
C GLY A 52 21.96 -11.02 -2.40
N GLU A 53 21.54 -10.75 -1.19
CA GLU A 53 21.08 -11.78 -0.29
C GLU A 53 19.58 -11.67 0.03
N LEU A 54 18.79 -12.45 -0.69
CA LEU A 54 17.46 -12.80 -0.20
C LEU A 54 17.62 -13.75 1.00
N THR A 55 17.22 -13.28 2.17
CA THR A 55 17.11 -14.10 3.37
C THR A 55 15.67 -14.55 3.55
N ILE A 56 15.45 -15.80 3.85
CA ILE A 56 14.12 -16.38 4.11
C ILE A 56 14.10 -16.86 5.56
N SER A 57 12.93 -16.76 6.20
CA SER A 57 12.77 -17.20 7.59
C SER A 57 13.42 -18.58 7.81
N PRO A 58 14.25 -18.74 8.85
CA PRO A 58 14.83 -20.03 9.19
C PRO A 58 13.78 -21.06 9.63
N THR A 59 12.60 -20.60 10.05
CA THR A 59 11.47 -21.46 10.45
C THR A 59 10.70 -22.03 9.26
N ALA A 60 10.94 -21.51 8.04
CA ALA A 60 10.33 -22.04 6.83
C ALA A 60 10.88 -23.45 6.51
N TYR A 61 10.02 -24.35 6.03
CA TYR A 61 10.45 -25.67 5.57
C TYR A 61 11.55 -25.57 4.53
N LEU A 62 12.49 -26.50 4.56
CA LEU A 62 13.66 -26.51 3.67
C LEU A 62 13.25 -26.43 2.19
N ASP A 63 12.27 -27.24 1.77
CA ASP A 63 11.77 -27.26 0.39
C ASP A 63 11.18 -25.91 -0.02
N THR A 64 10.46 -25.25 0.88
CA THR A 64 9.91 -23.91 0.66
C THR A 64 11.04 -22.89 0.47
N ARG A 65 12.09 -22.95 1.30
CA ARG A 65 13.27 -22.06 1.17
C ARG A 65 14.00 -22.27 -0.15
N ILE A 66 14.20 -23.53 -0.55
CA ILE A 66 14.84 -23.88 -1.83
C ILE A 66 14.00 -23.35 -2.99
N MET A 67 12.70 -23.59 -2.98
CA MET A 67 11.75 -23.12 -4.01
C MET A 67 11.76 -21.61 -4.16
N ILE A 68 11.59 -20.88 -3.06
CA ILE A 68 11.58 -19.41 -3.04
C ILE A 68 12.89 -18.87 -3.60
N THR A 69 14.01 -19.38 -3.12
CA THR A 69 15.35 -18.96 -3.56
C THR A 69 15.55 -19.18 -5.05
N LYS A 70 15.15 -20.33 -5.57
CA LYS A 70 15.28 -20.66 -6.99
C LYS A 70 14.40 -19.80 -7.87
N ASN A 71 13.12 -19.64 -7.48
CA ASN A 71 12.16 -18.82 -8.18
C ASN A 71 12.62 -17.35 -8.27
N TYR A 72 13.07 -16.78 -7.16
CA TYR A 72 13.61 -15.43 -7.09
C TYR A 72 14.85 -15.26 -7.97
N LYS A 73 15.84 -16.17 -7.85
CA LYS A 73 17.06 -16.12 -8.65
C LYS A 73 16.80 -16.17 -10.16
N ASN A 74 15.80 -16.94 -10.60
CA ASN A 74 15.42 -17.00 -12.01
C ASN A 74 14.94 -15.64 -12.53
N VAL A 75 14.16 -14.91 -11.73
CA VAL A 75 13.68 -13.56 -12.09
C VAL A 75 14.82 -12.55 -12.06
N VAL A 76 15.61 -12.49 -10.99
CA VAL A 76 16.74 -11.56 -10.85
C VAL A 76 17.74 -11.75 -12.00
N LYS A 77 18.08 -13.01 -12.34
CA LYS A 77 18.95 -13.31 -13.49
C LYS A 77 18.40 -12.77 -14.80
N TYR A 78 17.08 -12.85 -14.99
CA TYR A 78 16.43 -12.36 -16.20
C TYR A 78 16.41 -10.82 -16.29
N VAL A 79 16.14 -10.10 -15.20
CA VAL A 79 16.04 -8.63 -15.18
C VAL A 79 17.36 -7.92 -14.91
N ARG A 80 18.42 -8.66 -14.61
CA ARG A 80 19.71 -8.12 -14.15
C ARG A 80 20.23 -6.96 -15.00
N ASN A 81 20.16 -7.11 -16.30
CA ASN A 81 20.70 -6.14 -17.27
C ASN A 81 19.62 -5.21 -17.87
N PHE A 82 18.40 -5.23 -17.33
CA PHE A 82 17.34 -4.38 -17.85
C PHE A 82 17.68 -2.90 -17.56
N ASN A 83 17.50 -2.07 -18.57
CA ASN A 83 17.52 -0.61 -18.41
C ASN A 83 16.16 -0.10 -17.90
N GLN A 84 16.07 1.19 -17.59
CA GLN A 84 14.85 1.83 -17.08
C GLN A 84 13.62 1.53 -17.96
N LYS A 85 13.71 1.76 -19.28
CA LYS A 85 12.61 1.51 -20.22
C LYS A 85 12.19 0.03 -20.27
N GLN A 86 13.14 -0.88 -20.10
CA GLN A 86 12.83 -2.30 -20.11
C GLN A 86 12.11 -2.73 -18.81
N LEU A 87 12.40 -2.09 -17.69
CA LEU A 87 11.70 -2.28 -16.43
C LEU A 87 10.30 -1.64 -16.45
N GLU A 88 10.19 -0.42 -16.98
CA GLU A 88 8.89 0.25 -17.18
C GLU A 88 7.97 -0.58 -18.08
N LYS A 89 8.54 -1.20 -19.14
CA LYS A 89 7.79 -2.08 -20.05
C LYS A 89 7.12 -3.28 -19.36
N ILE A 90 7.60 -3.69 -18.20
CA ILE A 90 6.94 -4.75 -17.40
C ILE A 90 5.56 -4.28 -16.97
N PHE A 91 5.45 -3.04 -16.49
CA PHE A 91 4.20 -2.47 -15.98
C PHE A 91 3.26 -2.05 -17.11
N GLU A 92 3.77 -1.54 -18.23
CA GLU A 92 2.97 -1.32 -19.44
C GLU A 92 2.35 -2.63 -19.92
N ASP A 93 3.13 -3.69 -19.95
CA ASP A 93 2.65 -5.02 -20.34
C ASP A 93 1.67 -5.62 -19.30
N ALA A 94 1.79 -5.22 -18.04
CA ALA A 94 0.80 -5.57 -17.01
C ALA A 94 -0.54 -4.84 -17.24
N VAL A 95 -0.53 -3.56 -17.66
CA VAL A 95 -1.74 -2.83 -18.07
C VAL A 95 -2.40 -3.52 -19.27
N ASN A 96 -1.61 -3.95 -20.27
CA ASN A 96 -2.13 -4.69 -21.42
C ASN A 96 -2.75 -6.03 -21.02
N PHE A 97 -2.16 -6.70 -20.04
CA PHE A 97 -2.71 -7.94 -19.49
C PHE A 97 -4.02 -7.69 -18.72
N ALA A 98 -4.09 -6.62 -17.93
CA ALA A 98 -5.33 -6.20 -17.28
C ALA A 98 -6.45 -5.92 -18.31
N GLY A 99 -6.12 -5.22 -19.41
CA GLY A 99 -7.04 -5.00 -20.52
C GLY A 99 -7.54 -6.30 -21.17
N PHE A 100 -6.65 -7.26 -21.39
CA PHE A 100 -7.03 -8.58 -21.91
C PHE A 100 -8.03 -9.28 -20.99
N ILE A 101 -7.81 -9.28 -19.67
CA ILE A 101 -8.76 -9.86 -18.70
C ILE A 101 -10.09 -9.13 -18.77
N THR A 102 -10.06 -7.80 -18.66
CA THR A 102 -11.25 -6.95 -18.59
C THR A 102 -12.16 -7.08 -19.84
N MET A 103 -11.54 -7.20 -21.02
CA MET A 103 -12.28 -7.26 -22.28
C MET A 103 -12.74 -8.68 -22.66
N ASN A 104 -12.30 -9.71 -21.95
CA ASN A 104 -12.63 -11.08 -22.27
C ASN A 104 -13.80 -11.59 -21.42
N SER A 105 -15.00 -11.62 -22.01
CA SER A 105 -16.23 -12.03 -21.32
C SER A 105 -16.17 -13.46 -20.75
N LYS A 106 -15.49 -14.39 -21.42
CA LYS A 106 -15.36 -15.77 -20.91
C LYS A 106 -14.48 -15.85 -19.69
N ILE A 107 -13.39 -15.07 -19.67
CA ILE A 107 -12.52 -14.97 -18.49
C ILE A 107 -13.28 -14.29 -17.35
N ASN A 108 -14.00 -13.18 -17.62
CA ASN A 108 -14.80 -12.50 -16.62
C ASN A 108 -15.84 -13.43 -16.00
N ASN A 109 -16.61 -14.14 -16.84
CA ASN A 109 -17.59 -15.11 -16.36
C ASN A 109 -16.95 -16.23 -15.53
N PHE A 110 -15.79 -16.74 -15.94
CA PHE A 110 -15.04 -17.73 -15.15
C PHE A 110 -14.66 -17.16 -13.79
N LEU A 111 -14.11 -15.95 -13.76
CA LEU A 111 -13.68 -15.30 -12.53
C LEU A 111 -14.85 -14.97 -11.61
N GLU A 112 -15.98 -14.49 -12.15
CA GLU A 112 -17.19 -14.19 -11.37
C GLU A 112 -17.81 -15.41 -10.69
N HIS A 113 -17.69 -16.58 -11.31
CA HIS A 113 -18.13 -17.86 -10.76
C HIS A 113 -17.09 -18.53 -9.85
N ASN A 114 -15.88 -17.98 -9.79
CA ASN A 114 -14.82 -18.53 -8.97
C ASN A 114 -14.98 -18.08 -7.52
N ARG A 115 -15.00 -19.04 -6.59
CA ARG A 115 -15.14 -18.76 -5.14
C ARG A 115 -13.98 -17.94 -4.57
N HIS A 116 -12.87 -17.84 -5.29
CA HIS A 116 -11.70 -17.04 -4.89
C HIS A 116 -11.86 -15.53 -5.22
N LEU A 117 -12.89 -15.15 -5.96
CA LEU A 117 -13.26 -13.74 -6.11
C LEU A 117 -14.34 -13.41 -5.09
N ASN A 118 -13.91 -13.14 -3.88
CA ASN A 118 -14.86 -12.84 -2.81
C ASN A 118 -15.55 -11.49 -3.09
N LYS A 119 -16.87 -11.48 -3.03
CA LYS A 119 -17.69 -10.26 -3.08
C LYS A 119 -17.71 -9.65 -1.68
N SER A 120 -16.57 -9.14 -1.23
CA SER A 120 -16.54 -8.34 0.00
C SER A 120 -17.34 -7.05 -0.23
N LYS A 121 -18.20 -6.69 0.72
CA LYS A 121 -18.88 -5.38 0.69
C LYS A 121 -17.92 -4.22 0.99
N VAL A 122 -16.73 -4.54 1.50
CA VAL A 122 -15.80 -3.56 2.08
C VAL A 122 -14.55 -3.35 1.22
N ALA A 123 -14.31 -4.17 0.20
CA ALA A 123 -13.15 -4.04 -0.69
C ALA A 123 -13.55 -4.29 -2.15
N PRO A 124 -12.93 -3.62 -3.14
CA PRO A 124 -13.19 -3.93 -4.53
C PRO A 124 -12.81 -5.39 -4.79
N ASN A 125 -13.62 -6.06 -5.58
CA ASN A 125 -13.24 -7.39 -6.02
C ASN A 125 -12.06 -7.29 -7.02
N MET A 126 -11.35 -8.40 -7.24
CA MET A 126 -10.17 -8.41 -8.11
C MET A 126 -10.45 -7.98 -9.54
N LEU A 127 -11.66 -8.18 -10.05
CA LEU A 127 -12.06 -7.71 -11.38
C LEU A 127 -12.18 -6.19 -11.41
N GLU A 128 -12.75 -5.58 -10.38
CA GLU A 128 -12.84 -4.11 -10.25
C GLU A 128 -11.45 -3.50 -10.14
N VAL A 129 -10.55 -4.09 -9.33
CA VAL A 129 -9.15 -3.66 -9.27
C VAL A 129 -8.48 -3.79 -10.65
N THR A 130 -8.71 -4.91 -11.34
CA THR A 130 -8.12 -5.14 -12.68
C THR A 130 -8.65 -4.14 -13.71
N LYS A 131 -9.94 -3.84 -13.65
CA LYS A 131 -10.56 -2.79 -14.48
C LYS A 131 -9.94 -1.42 -14.18
N GLY A 132 -9.78 -1.08 -12.89
CA GLY A 132 -9.11 0.15 -12.46
C GLY A 132 -7.65 0.24 -12.97
N ILE A 133 -6.87 -0.84 -12.89
CA ILE A 133 -5.51 -0.90 -13.47
C ILE A 133 -5.54 -0.57 -14.96
N TYR A 134 -6.47 -1.19 -15.71
CA TYR A 134 -6.59 -0.95 -17.15
C TYR A 134 -7.04 0.47 -17.47
N GLU A 135 -8.08 0.97 -16.83
CA GLU A 135 -8.64 2.30 -17.09
C GLU A 135 -7.65 3.42 -16.75
N ILE A 136 -7.01 3.35 -15.58
CA ILE A 136 -6.00 4.32 -15.16
C ILE A 136 -4.75 4.19 -16.04
N GLY A 137 -4.25 2.96 -16.18
CA GLY A 137 -3.01 2.70 -16.90
C GLY A 137 -3.07 3.04 -18.39
N SER A 138 -4.23 2.84 -19.05
CA SER A 138 -4.42 3.18 -20.45
C SER A 138 -4.61 4.68 -20.70
N LYS A 139 -5.25 5.40 -19.76
CA LYS A 139 -5.53 6.85 -19.90
C LYS A 139 -4.41 7.73 -19.40
N LYS A 140 -3.82 7.39 -18.24
CA LYS A 140 -2.84 8.23 -17.54
C LYS A 140 -1.43 7.61 -17.51
N GLY A 141 -1.26 6.40 -18.06
CA GLY A 141 -0.03 5.62 -18.00
C GLY A 141 0.11 4.78 -16.72
N PHE A 142 0.94 3.74 -16.80
CA PHE A 142 1.15 2.80 -15.70
C PHE A 142 1.66 3.45 -14.41
N LYS A 143 2.38 4.58 -14.50
CA LYS A 143 2.90 5.33 -13.35
C LYS A 143 1.80 5.87 -12.42
N SER A 144 0.58 6.02 -12.95
CA SER A 144 -0.59 6.47 -12.19
C SER A 144 -1.34 5.32 -11.51
N VAL A 145 -0.95 4.07 -11.75
CA VAL A 145 -1.56 2.90 -11.11
C VAL A 145 -0.97 2.73 -9.71
N ASN A 146 -1.83 2.56 -8.71
CA ASN A 146 -1.38 2.28 -7.35
C ASN A 146 -0.51 1.02 -7.31
N ILE A 147 0.65 1.13 -6.65
CA ILE A 147 1.61 0.02 -6.52
C ILE A 147 1.00 -1.21 -5.84
N GLU A 148 0.03 -1.04 -4.99
CA GLU A 148 -0.66 -2.12 -4.27
C GLU A 148 -1.59 -2.95 -5.16
N ASN A 149 -1.92 -2.47 -6.35
CA ASN A 149 -2.84 -3.15 -7.26
C ASN A 149 -2.18 -4.25 -8.12
N TRP A 150 -0.87 -4.15 -8.39
CA TRP A 150 -0.18 -5.09 -9.26
C TRP A 150 -0.21 -6.55 -8.81
N PRO A 151 -0.10 -6.88 -7.51
CA PRO A 151 -0.21 -8.26 -7.04
C PRO A 151 -1.52 -8.95 -7.41
N THR A 152 -2.61 -8.20 -7.60
CA THR A 152 -3.88 -8.73 -8.10
C THR A 152 -3.72 -9.42 -9.45
N LEU A 153 -2.93 -8.84 -10.35
CA LEU A 153 -2.68 -9.45 -11.67
C LEU A 153 -1.84 -10.72 -11.58
N ILE A 154 -0.95 -10.84 -10.59
CA ILE A 154 -0.18 -12.07 -10.34
C ILE A 154 -1.12 -13.19 -9.92
N TRP A 155 -2.06 -12.89 -9.04
CA TRP A 155 -3.08 -13.84 -8.60
C TRP A 155 -3.98 -14.28 -9.77
N LEU A 156 -4.52 -13.33 -10.52
CA LEU A 156 -5.38 -13.62 -11.65
C LEU A 156 -4.67 -14.43 -12.74
N TYR A 157 -3.39 -14.14 -12.98
CA TYR A 157 -2.60 -14.95 -13.89
C TYR A 157 -2.64 -16.45 -13.51
N HIS A 158 -2.38 -16.77 -12.25
CA HIS A 158 -2.38 -18.16 -11.79
C HIS A 158 -3.78 -18.81 -11.76
N LEU A 159 -4.83 -18.02 -11.64
CA LEU A 159 -6.20 -18.51 -11.80
C LEU A 159 -6.54 -18.90 -13.24
N ILE A 160 -6.09 -18.08 -14.20
CA ILE A 160 -6.52 -18.22 -15.61
C ILE A 160 -5.47 -18.90 -16.50
N GLU A 161 -4.25 -19.16 -16.05
CA GLU A 161 -3.13 -19.65 -16.89
C GLU A 161 -3.44 -20.94 -17.66
N ASN A 162 -4.38 -21.76 -17.17
CA ASN A 162 -4.79 -23.00 -17.80
C ASN A 162 -6.01 -22.88 -18.72
N LEU A 163 -6.69 -21.73 -18.73
CA LEU A 163 -7.88 -21.52 -19.56
C LEU A 163 -7.52 -21.50 -21.06
N PRO A 164 -8.40 -22.07 -21.93
CA PRO A 164 -8.18 -22.04 -23.37
C PRO A 164 -8.07 -20.62 -23.94
N GLU A 165 -8.84 -19.66 -23.39
CA GLU A 165 -8.86 -18.26 -23.77
C GLU A 165 -7.49 -17.61 -23.51
N PHE A 166 -6.89 -17.92 -22.35
CA PHE A 166 -5.56 -17.43 -22.02
C PHE A 166 -4.46 -18.06 -22.88
N LYS A 167 -4.59 -19.34 -23.22
CA LYS A 167 -3.64 -20.02 -24.12
C LYS A 167 -3.62 -19.44 -25.53
N LYS A 168 -4.72 -18.84 -25.97
CA LYS A 168 -4.81 -18.12 -27.25
C LYS A 168 -4.24 -16.72 -27.21
N TYR A 169 -4.09 -16.15 -26.02
CA TYR A 169 -3.51 -14.81 -25.84
C TYR A 169 -2.04 -14.81 -26.25
N THR A 170 -1.70 -13.90 -27.18
CA THR A 170 -0.33 -13.83 -27.74
C THR A 170 0.62 -13.23 -26.70
N GLN A 171 1.27 -14.07 -25.93
CA GLN A 171 2.06 -13.68 -24.75
C GLN A 171 3.56 -13.56 -25.04
N LYS A 172 4.02 -13.84 -26.26
CA LYS A 172 5.46 -13.88 -26.59
C LYS A 172 6.18 -12.55 -26.32
N SER A 173 5.49 -11.44 -26.50
CA SER A 173 6.02 -10.09 -26.29
C SER A 173 5.72 -9.51 -24.89
N ASN A 174 4.79 -10.07 -24.11
CA ASN A 174 4.38 -9.56 -22.82
C ASN A 174 5.40 -9.93 -21.73
N ARG A 175 6.16 -8.94 -21.24
CA ARG A 175 7.24 -9.14 -20.27
C ARG A 175 6.72 -9.47 -18.88
N PHE A 176 5.58 -8.93 -18.48
CA PHE A 176 4.96 -9.23 -17.19
C PHE A 176 4.64 -10.73 -17.09
N ILE A 177 3.95 -11.28 -18.09
CA ILE A 177 3.64 -12.72 -18.15
C ILE A 177 4.92 -13.58 -18.26
N LYS A 178 5.91 -13.11 -19.01
CA LYS A 178 7.19 -13.81 -19.13
C LYS A 178 7.91 -13.90 -17.78
N LEU A 179 7.85 -12.87 -16.96
CA LEU A 179 8.41 -12.86 -15.60
C LEU A 179 7.67 -13.81 -14.67
N LEU A 180 6.33 -13.82 -14.73
CA LEU A 180 5.53 -14.78 -13.95
C LEU A 180 5.88 -16.23 -14.27
N ARG A 181 6.06 -16.55 -15.56
CA ARG A 181 6.50 -17.89 -15.99
C ARG A 181 7.90 -18.22 -15.52
N LYS A 182 8.85 -17.27 -15.60
CA LYS A 182 10.22 -17.50 -15.14
C LYS A 182 10.32 -17.58 -13.62
N GLY A 183 9.44 -16.88 -12.93
CA GLY A 183 9.36 -16.89 -11.47
C GLY A 183 8.75 -18.17 -10.89
N TRP A 184 8.39 -19.13 -11.74
CA TRP A 184 7.76 -20.36 -11.28
C TRP A 184 8.47 -21.60 -11.83
N GLU A 185 9.17 -22.33 -10.95
CA GLU A 185 9.91 -23.53 -11.28
C GLU A 185 9.18 -24.78 -10.73
N LYS A 186 8.58 -25.54 -11.61
CA LYS A 186 7.77 -26.71 -11.23
C LYS A 186 8.56 -27.81 -10.51
N SER A 187 9.85 -27.95 -10.81
CA SER A 187 10.69 -29.04 -10.30
C SER A 187 11.01 -28.96 -8.81
N VAL A 188 10.70 -27.84 -8.16
CA VAL A 188 10.99 -27.62 -6.72
C VAL A 188 9.72 -27.46 -5.88
N MET A 189 8.57 -27.87 -6.43
CA MET A 189 7.30 -27.78 -5.70
C MET A 189 7.17 -28.88 -4.66
N PRO A 190 6.73 -28.53 -3.43
CA PRO A 190 6.29 -29.54 -2.47
C PRO A 190 5.12 -30.34 -3.04
N HIS A 191 5.14 -31.65 -2.85
CA HIS A 191 4.05 -32.51 -3.29
C HIS A 191 2.69 -32.05 -2.76
N GLY A 192 1.69 -32.00 -3.62
CA GLY A 192 0.31 -31.62 -3.28
C GLY A 192 -0.02 -30.12 -3.37
N HIS A 193 0.94 -29.25 -3.63
CA HIS A 193 0.72 -27.80 -3.75
C HIS A 193 0.77 -27.25 -5.18
N GLU A 194 0.95 -28.11 -6.16
CA GLU A 194 1.16 -27.74 -7.58
C GLU A 194 -0.01 -26.97 -8.21
N THR A 195 -1.21 -27.18 -7.70
CA THR A 195 -2.44 -26.52 -8.18
C THR A 195 -2.89 -25.35 -7.32
N ASN A 196 -2.27 -25.12 -6.17
CA ASN A 196 -2.69 -24.09 -5.23
C ASN A 196 -2.27 -22.70 -5.72
N VAL A 197 -3.25 -21.94 -6.19
CA VAL A 197 -3.07 -20.58 -6.74
C VAL A 197 -2.39 -19.64 -5.74
N MET A 198 -2.70 -19.79 -4.47
CA MET A 198 -2.12 -18.96 -3.42
C MET A 198 -0.63 -19.22 -3.25
N TYR A 199 -0.21 -20.47 -3.22
CA TYR A 199 1.21 -20.83 -3.19
C TYR A 199 1.94 -20.31 -4.42
N LYS A 200 1.32 -20.46 -5.60
CA LYS A 200 1.88 -19.93 -6.84
C LYS A 200 2.05 -18.43 -6.78
N THR A 201 1.05 -17.70 -6.33
CA THR A 201 1.12 -16.22 -6.23
C THR A 201 2.18 -15.77 -5.24
N ARG A 202 2.22 -16.39 -4.10
CA ARG A 202 3.08 -15.99 -2.98
C ARG A 202 4.53 -16.30 -3.20
N TYR A 203 4.82 -17.49 -3.74
CA TYR A 203 6.17 -17.99 -3.93
C TYR A 203 6.69 -17.81 -5.37
N ASN A 204 5.90 -17.14 -6.23
CA ASN A 204 6.40 -16.72 -7.52
C ASN A 204 7.57 -15.75 -7.35
N GLY A 205 8.67 -16.04 -8.02
CA GLY A 205 9.88 -15.22 -7.93
C GLY A 205 9.67 -13.77 -8.35
N PHE A 206 8.70 -13.51 -9.25
CA PHE A 206 8.36 -12.13 -9.62
C PHE A 206 7.57 -11.43 -8.51
N SER A 207 6.69 -12.12 -7.81
CA SER A 207 5.99 -11.54 -6.66
C SER A 207 6.99 -11.10 -5.58
N ILE A 208 7.99 -11.93 -5.30
CA ILE A 208 9.03 -11.64 -4.33
C ILE A 208 9.93 -10.48 -4.82
N TYR A 209 10.38 -10.56 -6.07
CA TYR A 209 11.20 -9.52 -6.69
C TYR A 209 10.48 -8.17 -6.69
N TYR A 210 9.19 -8.15 -7.04
CA TYR A 210 8.37 -6.94 -7.07
C TYR A 210 8.33 -6.25 -5.70
N ARG A 211 8.05 -7.00 -4.64
CA ARG A 211 8.01 -6.48 -3.27
C ARG A 211 9.36 -5.89 -2.85
N LEU A 212 10.42 -6.64 -3.05
CA LEU A 212 11.76 -6.19 -2.72
C LEU A 212 12.18 -4.97 -3.56
N LEU A 213 11.79 -4.93 -4.84
CA LEU A 213 12.04 -3.78 -5.70
C LEU A 213 11.35 -2.52 -5.17
N MET A 214 10.06 -2.60 -4.86
CA MET A 214 9.30 -1.46 -4.33
C MET A 214 9.87 -0.99 -2.99
N ILE A 215 10.16 -1.90 -2.07
CA ILE A 215 10.82 -1.58 -0.80
C ILE A 215 12.13 -0.84 -1.04
N THR A 216 12.99 -1.36 -1.92
CA THR A 216 14.29 -0.76 -2.21
C THR A 216 14.17 0.64 -2.79
N ILE A 217 13.16 0.87 -3.62
CA ILE A 217 12.88 2.19 -4.20
C ILE A 217 12.32 3.14 -3.14
N ILE A 218 11.31 2.71 -2.38
CA ILE A 218 10.66 3.53 -1.35
C ILE A 218 11.67 3.99 -0.31
N PHE A 219 12.53 3.08 0.17
CA PHE A 219 13.53 3.42 1.18
C PHE A 219 14.79 4.10 0.61
N GLY A 220 14.95 4.15 -0.70
CA GLY A 220 15.95 4.96 -1.40
C GLY A 220 17.34 4.91 -0.76
N ASN A 221 17.97 3.74 -0.65
CA ASN A 221 19.24 3.56 0.08
C ASN A 221 19.16 3.89 1.58
N GLY A 222 18.00 3.70 2.18
CA GLY A 222 17.77 3.95 3.61
C GLY A 222 17.32 5.37 3.95
N LYS A 223 17.02 6.22 2.96
CA LYS A 223 16.59 7.61 3.22
C LYS A 223 15.39 7.70 4.17
N ALA A 224 14.36 6.89 3.96
CA ALA A 224 13.14 6.94 4.74
C ALA A 224 13.23 6.26 6.13
N ILE A 225 14.40 5.75 6.50
CA ILE A 225 14.67 5.08 7.79
C ILE A 225 15.87 5.63 8.52
N ASP A 226 16.57 6.62 7.96
CA ASP A 226 17.74 7.23 8.56
C ASP A 226 17.44 8.66 9.02
N ILE A 227 17.18 8.82 10.32
CA ILE A 227 16.89 10.12 10.94
C ILE A 227 18.00 11.14 10.68
N ASN A 228 19.28 10.72 10.63
CA ASN A 228 20.38 11.63 10.38
C ASN A 228 20.32 12.27 8.99
N ARG A 229 19.63 11.64 8.03
CA ARG A 229 19.36 12.23 6.72
C ARG A 229 18.24 13.24 6.77
N LEU A 230 17.18 12.96 7.53
CA LEU A 230 16.10 13.90 7.76
C LEU A 230 16.63 15.16 8.47
N GLU A 231 17.45 14.99 9.51
CA GLU A 231 18.05 16.10 10.27
C GLU A 231 18.98 17.00 9.43
N LYS A 232 19.56 16.46 8.37
CA LYS A 232 20.38 17.23 7.42
C LYS A 232 19.60 18.06 6.41
N MET A 233 18.28 17.97 6.39
CA MET A 233 17.43 18.77 5.53
C MET A 233 17.27 20.17 6.13
N ASN A 234 18.23 21.05 5.87
CA ASN A 234 18.31 22.41 6.44
C ASN A 234 17.11 23.32 6.09
N ASP A 235 16.33 22.94 5.12
CA ASP A 235 15.15 23.65 4.66
C ASP A 235 13.87 23.18 5.33
N VAL A 236 13.91 22.08 6.08
CA VAL A 236 12.76 21.52 6.80
C VAL A 236 12.82 21.96 8.26
N ASP A 237 11.70 22.50 8.76
CA ASP A 237 11.55 22.88 10.17
C ASP A 237 11.04 21.68 11.00
N HIS A 238 11.95 20.82 11.37
CA HIS A 238 11.63 19.62 12.17
C HIS A 238 10.95 19.92 13.50
N ASN A 239 11.31 21.05 14.14
CA ASN A 239 10.71 21.43 15.41
C ASN A 239 9.24 21.88 15.23
N SER A 240 8.97 22.68 14.23
CA SER A 240 7.61 23.13 13.92
C SER A 240 6.71 21.96 13.53
N ILE A 241 7.22 21.02 12.70
CA ILE A 241 6.50 19.79 12.35
C ILE A 241 6.20 18.97 13.61
N LYS A 242 7.20 18.77 14.47
CA LYS A 242 7.03 18.02 15.71
C LYS A 242 6.00 18.66 16.64
N GLN A 243 6.00 19.99 16.78
CA GLN A 243 5.00 20.73 17.56
C GLN A 243 3.60 20.57 16.97
N TRP A 244 3.45 20.68 15.65
CA TRP A 244 2.17 20.44 14.99
C TRP A 244 1.67 19.02 15.23
N LEU A 245 2.53 18.02 15.07
CA LEU A 245 2.19 16.61 15.29
C LEU A 245 1.88 16.31 16.77
N ALA A 246 2.42 17.08 17.71
CA ALA A 246 2.12 16.93 19.14
C ALA A 246 0.66 17.27 19.49
N GLY A 247 -0.03 18.05 18.64
CA GLY A 247 -1.44 18.37 18.80
C GLY A 247 -2.39 17.16 18.58
N PHE A 248 -1.92 16.09 17.99
CA PHE A 248 -2.73 14.89 17.73
C PHE A 248 -2.56 13.85 18.84
N LYS A 249 -3.66 13.28 19.33
CA LYS A 249 -3.63 12.21 20.33
C LYS A 249 -3.07 10.90 19.77
N GLU A 250 -3.53 10.53 18.57
CA GLU A 250 -3.09 9.32 17.90
C GLU A 250 -2.52 9.64 16.50
N LEU A 251 -1.48 8.91 16.14
CA LEU A 251 -0.83 9.01 14.84
C LEU A 251 -0.96 7.67 14.10
N PHE A 252 -1.58 7.72 12.93
CA PHE A 252 -1.75 6.57 12.04
C PHE A 252 -1.02 6.82 10.73
N SER A 253 -0.38 5.78 10.18
CA SER A 253 0.31 5.87 8.90
C SER A 253 -0.18 4.79 7.94
N LEU A 254 -0.45 5.19 6.69
CA LEU A 254 -0.66 4.31 5.55
C LEU A 254 0.65 4.06 4.78
N ASN A 255 1.72 4.80 5.14
CA ASN A 255 3.03 4.69 4.54
C ASN A 255 3.83 3.55 5.16
N TYR A 256 4.75 3.00 4.39
CA TYR A 256 5.67 1.95 4.85
C TYR A 256 6.96 2.49 5.47
N ASP A 257 7.21 3.80 5.36
CA ASP A 257 8.38 4.46 5.91
C ASP A 257 8.23 4.77 7.41
N LEU A 258 9.33 5.12 8.06
CA LEU A 258 9.40 5.45 9.48
C LEU A 258 9.53 6.96 9.75
N ILE A 259 9.29 7.81 8.75
CA ILE A 259 9.51 9.26 8.84
C ILE A 259 8.72 9.88 9.99
N LEU A 260 7.44 9.53 10.09
CA LEU A 260 6.56 10.08 11.12
C LEU A 260 7.02 9.71 12.54
N GLU A 261 7.41 8.45 12.75
CA GLU A 261 7.95 7.96 14.03
C GLU A 261 9.27 8.65 14.38
N GLN A 262 10.16 8.78 13.40
CA GLN A 262 11.48 9.40 13.59
C GLN A 262 11.36 10.89 13.94
N ILE A 263 10.48 11.64 13.29
CA ILE A 263 10.27 13.07 13.57
C ILE A 263 9.67 13.26 14.96
N THR A 264 8.67 12.45 15.32
CA THR A 264 7.92 12.66 16.57
C THR A 264 8.55 12.01 17.76
N ASN A 265 9.34 10.96 17.56
CA ASN A 265 9.78 10.02 18.59
C ASN A 265 8.60 9.45 19.41
N ARG A 266 7.45 9.25 18.74
CA ARG A 266 6.23 8.68 19.31
C ARG A 266 5.89 7.37 18.61
N SER A 267 5.14 6.51 19.31
CA SER A 267 4.55 5.32 18.69
C SER A 267 3.56 5.75 17.60
N VAL A 268 3.69 5.15 16.43
CA VAL A 268 2.82 5.33 15.27
C VAL A 268 2.12 4.01 14.99
N THR A 269 0.83 4.06 14.67
CA THR A 269 0.08 2.88 14.26
C THR A 269 0.10 2.76 12.74
N TYR A 270 0.82 1.78 12.22
CA TYR A 270 0.95 1.52 10.80
C TYR A 270 -0.17 0.62 10.31
N LEU A 271 -1.10 1.17 9.56
CA LEU A 271 -2.32 0.47 9.12
C LEU A 271 -2.07 -0.53 7.99
N HIS A 272 -1.03 -0.29 7.18
CA HIS A 272 -0.60 -1.18 6.09
C HIS A 272 0.71 -1.92 6.40
N GLY A 273 1.13 -1.91 7.66
CA GLY A 273 2.45 -2.38 8.05
C GLY A 273 3.54 -1.36 7.74
N HIS A 274 4.73 -1.64 8.17
CA HIS A 274 5.90 -0.78 7.96
C HIS A 274 7.17 -1.60 7.83
N PHE A 275 8.21 -0.97 7.35
CA PHE A 275 9.52 -1.57 7.23
C PHE A 275 10.22 -1.55 8.58
N GLN A 276 10.61 -2.72 9.09
CA GLN A 276 11.29 -2.82 10.38
C GLN A 276 12.76 -3.14 10.20
N ASN A 277 13.60 -2.40 10.93
CA ASN A 277 15.03 -2.63 10.98
C ASN A 277 15.38 -3.60 12.12
N GLY A 278 16.26 -4.55 11.84
CA GLY A 278 16.88 -5.37 12.88
C GLY A 278 16.00 -6.41 13.58
N ILE A 279 14.76 -6.67 13.10
CA ILE A 279 13.91 -7.71 13.67
C ILE A 279 14.58 -9.08 13.52
N GLN A 280 14.69 -9.80 14.62
CA GLN A 280 15.28 -11.14 14.68
C GLN A 280 14.24 -12.26 14.54
N GLY A 281 12.97 -11.97 14.78
CA GLY A 281 11.88 -12.93 14.70
C GLY A 281 11.08 -12.84 13.40
N PHE A 282 10.58 -13.97 12.93
CA PHE A 282 9.71 -14.03 11.78
C PHE A 282 8.34 -14.56 12.22
N THR A 283 7.29 -13.86 11.82
CA THR A 283 5.92 -14.27 12.14
C THR A 283 5.43 -15.38 11.21
N TYR A 284 5.96 -15.41 9.95
CA TYR A 284 5.52 -16.34 8.91
C TYR A 284 6.67 -16.94 8.13
N HIS A 285 6.45 -18.12 7.55
CA HIS A 285 7.40 -18.78 6.64
C HIS A 285 7.74 -17.99 5.38
N GLN A 286 7.09 -16.88 5.15
CA GLN A 286 7.14 -16.07 3.94
C GLN A 286 7.84 -14.74 4.11
N SER A 287 8.39 -14.48 5.28
CA SER A 287 9.15 -13.27 5.53
C SER A 287 10.44 -13.29 4.72
N TYR A 288 10.68 -12.19 4.03
CA TYR A 288 11.90 -11.96 3.28
C TYR A 288 12.65 -10.82 3.94
N ALA A 289 13.96 -10.86 3.86
CA ALA A 289 14.80 -9.78 4.36
C ALA A 289 15.68 -9.23 3.24
N LEU A 290 15.84 -7.93 3.24
CA LEU A 290 16.82 -7.21 2.44
C LEU A 290 17.98 -6.81 3.36
N LYS A 291 19.21 -7.08 2.95
CA LYS A 291 20.39 -6.65 3.69
C LYS A 291 20.88 -5.31 3.13
N HIS A 292 21.08 -4.33 4.02
CA HIS A 292 21.69 -3.06 3.69
C HIS A 292 22.76 -2.73 4.73
N GLY A 293 24.03 -2.78 4.33
CA GLY A 293 25.12 -2.70 5.30
C GLY A 293 25.09 -3.86 6.30
N ASN A 294 25.02 -3.54 7.59
CA ASN A 294 24.87 -4.53 8.66
C ASN A 294 23.40 -4.79 9.04
N ASP A 295 22.48 -4.02 8.48
CA ASP A 295 21.05 -4.09 8.83
C ASP A 295 20.30 -5.04 7.92
N LYS A 296 19.24 -5.64 8.47
CA LYS A 296 18.28 -6.46 7.72
C LYS A 296 16.90 -5.86 7.85
N TYR A 297 16.23 -5.71 6.71
CA TYR A 297 14.87 -5.22 6.62
C TYR A 297 13.94 -6.35 6.23
N TYR A 298 12.86 -6.52 6.96
CA TYR A 298 11.95 -7.64 6.81
C TYR A 298 10.64 -7.21 6.14
N THR A 299 10.04 -8.11 5.38
CA THR A 299 8.81 -7.85 4.62
C THR A 299 7.55 -8.36 5.28
N ASN A 300 7.65 -9.05 6.43
CA ASN A 300 6.49 -9.65 7.09
C ASN A 300 5.45 -8.63 7.57
N ASP A 301 5.88 -7.40 7.84
CA ASP A 301 4.98 -6.32 8.29
C ASP A 301 4.60 -5.36 7.15
N ILE A 302 5.01 -5.67 5.91
CA ILE A 302 4.67 -4.87 4.74
C ILE A 302 3.64 -5.60 3.90
N ILE A 303 2.48 -4.99 3.76
CA ILE A 303 1.33 -5.61 3.11
C ILE A 303 1.35 -5.40 1.59
N LEU A 304 2.24 -4.67 1.01
CA LEU A 304 2.37 -4.23 -0.38
C LEU A 304 1.53 -5.03 -1.39
N GLY A 305 0.27 -4.68 -1.54
CA GLY A 305 -0.72 -5.40 -2.34
C GLY A 305 -1.32 -6.65 -1.69
N ASP A 306 -0.74 -7.20 -0.63
CA ASP A 306 -1.34 -8.33 0.10
C ASP A 306 -2.61 -7.89 0.81
N TYR A 307 -2.72 -6.62 1.17
CA TYR A 307 -3.91 -6.06 1.78
C TYR A 307 -5.11 -6.19 0.84
N THR A 308 -4.98 -5.78 -0.41
CA THR A 308 -6.06 -5.93 -1.40
C THR A 308 -6.38 -7.40 -1.65
N THR A 309 -5.35 -8.24 -1.81
CA THR A 309 -5.54 -9.68 -2.01
C THR A 309 -5.99 -10.38 -0.74
N THR A 310 -5.49 -10.02 0.42
CA THR A 310 -5.86 -10.63 1.70
C THR A 310 -7.28 -10.26 2.09
N LYS A 311 -7.71 -9.02 1.92
CA LYS A 311 -9.10 -8.63 2.22
C LYS A 311 -10.12 -9.23 1.27
N VAL A 312 -9.79 -9.31 -0.01
CA VAL A 312 -10.65 -9.96 -1.00
C VAL A 312 -10.74 -11.47 -0.73
N LEU A 313 -9.71 -12.06 -0.16
CA LEU A 313 -9.61 -13.51 0.11
C LEU A 313 -9.81 -13.86 1.57
N ASP A 314 -10.16 -12.92 2.38
CA ASP A 314 -10.11 -12.95 3.82
C ASP A 314 -10.66 -14.23 4.48
N GLY A 315 -11.86 -14.65 4.09
CA GLY A 315 -12.43 -15.88 4.60
C GLY A 315 -11.73 -17.16 4.09
N ILE A 316 -11.15 -17.12 2.91
CA ILE A 316 -10.52 -18.29 2.26
C ILE A 316 -9.06 -18.40 2.67
N MET A 317 -8.34 -17.28 2.70
CA MET A 317 -6.92 -17.27 3.03
C MET A 317 -6.67 -17.66 4.49
N HIS A 318 -7.49 -17.19 5.40
CA HIS A 318 -7.35 -17.49 6.81
C HIS A 318 -7.49 -19.00 7.08
N SER A 319 -8.47 -19.65 6.48
CA SER A 319 -8.70 -21.09 6.63
C SER A 319 -7.65 -21.96 5.91
N LEU A 320 -7.11 -21.50 4.77
CA LEU A 320 -6.20 -22.31 3.95
C LEU A 320 -4.72 -22.13 4.32
N VAL A 321 -4.31 -20.94 4.77
CA VAL A 321 -2.88 -20.65 5.04
C VAL A 321 -2.45 -21.03 6.42
N LEU A 322 -3.28 -20.73 7.40
CA LEU A 322 -2.93 -20.86 8.80
C LEU A 322 -3.47 -22.16 9.40
N GLY A 323 -4.33 -22.90 8.66
CA GLY A 323 -4.93 -24.14 9.15
C GLY A 323 -5.56 -23.99 10.53
N LYS A 324 -5.45 -25.03 11.38
CA LYS A 324 -5.97 -24.99 12.75
C LYS A 324 -5.27 -23.95 13.66
N GLN A 325 -4.04 -23.55 13.35
CA GLN A 325 -3.31 -22.54 14.13
C GLN A 325 -3.86 -21.13 13.93
N ALA A 326 -4.47 -20.85 12.76
CA ALA A 326 -5.15 -19.59 12.51
C ALA A 326 -6.34 -19.33 13.41
N LEU A 327 -7.00 -20.38 13.85
CA LEU A 327 -8.16 -20.28 14.74
C LEU A 327 -7.78 -19.93 16.18
N THR A 328 -6.50 -20.01 16.52
CA THR A 328 -6.01 -19.77 17.89
C THR A 328 -5.31 -18.43 18.08
N GLN A 329 -4.94 -17.73 16.99
CA GLN A 329 -4.40 -16.37 17.05
C GLN A 329 -5.49 -15.37 16.66
N PRO A 330 -5.75 -14.34 17.49
CA PRO A 330 -6.69 -13.29 17.14
C PRO A 330 -6.16 -12.61 15.87
N ARG A 331 -7.03 -12.54 14.88
CA ARG A 331 -6.76 -11.82 13.65
C ARG A 331 -6.74 -10.33 13.97
N ILE A 332 -5.59 -9.71 13.78
CA ILE A 332 -5.47 -8.26 13.89
C ILE A 332 -5.63 -7.70 12.47
N ASP A 333 -6.82 -7.30 12.11
CA ASP A 333 -7.07 -6.50 10.91
C ASP A 333 -6.61 -5.05 11.17
N ALA A 334 -6.13 -4.38 10.12
CA ALA A 334 -5.79 -2.95 10.19
C ALA A 334 -6.97 -2.10 10.71
N LEU A 335 -8.20 -2.47 10.36
CA LEU A 335 -9.41 -1.78 10.83
C LEU A 335 -9.72 -2.05 12.30
N ASP A 336 -9.42 -3.26 12.79
CA ASP A 336 -9.57 -3.59 14.21
C ASP A 336 -8.55 -2.80 15.04
N VAL A 337 -7.31 -2.67 14.53
CA VAL A 337 -6.26 -1.88 15.17
C VAL A 337 -6.64 -0.40 15.19
N LEU A 338 -7.13 0.15 14.06
CA LEU A 338 -7.61 1.52 13.97
C LEU A 338 -8.71 1.76 15.00
N SER A 339 -9.77 0.95 14.99
CA SER A 339 -10.92 1.09 15.89
C SER A 339 -10.52 0.93 17.36
N TYR A 340 -9.63 -0.01 17.68
CA TYR A 340 -9.12 -0.20 19.03
C TYR A 340 -8.35 1.03 19.54
N LYS A 341 -7.41 1.55 18.75
CA LYS A 341 -6.62 2.73 19.11
C LYS A 341 -7.47 3.97 19.25
N MET A 342 -8.41 4.18 18.32
CA MET A 342 -9.35 5.30 18.39
C MET A 342 -10.21 5.25 19.65
N ARG A 343 -10.65 4.05 20.04
CA ARG A 343 -11.43 3.85 21.27
C ARG A 343 -10.61 4.11 22.53
N CYS A 344 -9.37 3.60 22.60
CA CYS A 344 -8.49 3.82 23.75
C CYS A 344 -8.19 5.30 24.00
N SER A 345 -8.14 6.09 22.93
CA SER A 345 -7.84 7.55 22.98
C SER A 345 -9.08 8.43 22.85
N GLU A 346 -10.28 7.82 22.87
CA GLU A 346 -11.57 8.52 22.75
C GLU A 346 -11.62 9.50 21.57
N ILE A 347 -11.10 9.07 20.42
CA ILE A 347 -11.01 9.92 19.23
C ILE A 347 -12.39 10.26 18.70
N ASN A 348 -12.69 11.55 18.58
CA ASN A 348 -13.93 12.05 17.99
C ASN A 348 -13.70 12.89 16.72
N HIS A 349 -12.45 13.19 16.39
CA HIS A 349 -12.07 13.92 15.20
C HIS A 349 -10.92 13.19 14.49
N ILE A 350 -11.04 13.00 13.17
CA ILE A 350 -9.97 12.44 12.33
C ILE A 350 -9.57 13.45 11.27
N VAL A 351 -8.25 13.64 11.16
CA VAL A 351 -7.62 14.43 10.10
C VAL A 351 -6.92 13.50 9.12
N PHE A 352 -7.21 13.68 7.82
CA PHE A 352 -6.49 13.02 6.73
C PHE A 352 -5.50 14.00 6.11
N PHE A 353 -4.22 13.62 6.05
CA PHE A 353 -3.18 14.42 5.43
C PHE A 353 -2.36 13.62 4.42
N GLY A 354 -2.35 14.09 3.17
CA GLY A 354 -1.59 13.43 2.09
C GLY A 354 -2.09 12.04 1.71
N VAL A 355 -3.37 11.75 1.95
CA VAL A 355 -4.05 10.49 1.63
C VAL A 355 -4.88 10.68 0.37
N HIS A 356 -4.79 9.73 -0.57
CA HIS A 356 -5.67 9.72 -1.73
C HIS A 356 -6.94 8.93 -1.39
N PRO A 357 -8.12 9.55 -1.40
CA PRO A 357 -9.32 8.95 -0.83
C PRO A 357 -9.77 7.67 -1.54
N GLU A 358 -9.63 7.61 -2.87
CA GLU A 358 -10.05 6.46 -3.67
C GLU A 358 -9.20 5.20 -3.44
N ASN A 359 -7.93 5.37 -3.05
CA ASN A 359 -7.04 4.24 -2.79
C ASN A 359 -7.33 3.57 -1.44
N ASP A 360 -7.76 4.37 -0.46
CA ASP A 360 -7.85 3.96 0.94
C ASP A 360 -9.29 4.01 1.50
N TYR A 361 -10.30 3.80 0.63
CA TYR A 361 -11.71 3.86 1.04
C TYR A 361 -12.07 2.86 2.15
N HIS A 362 -11.31 1.77 2.32
CA HIS A 362 -11.49 0.84 3.42
C HIS A 362 -11.24 1.49 4.79
N ILE A 363 -10.37 2.51 4.84
CA ILE A 363 -10.16 3.29 6.07
C ILE A 363 -11.44 4.08 6.42
N LEU A 364 -12.11 4.66 5.40
CA LEU A 364 -13.40 5.33 5.60
C LEU A 364 -14.47 4.34 6.10
N SER A 365 -14.44 3.10 5.61
CA SER A 365 -15.30 2.02 6.13
C SER A 365 -15.01 1.71 7.61
N GLY A 366 -13.75 1.67 7.99
CA GLY A 366 -13.34 1.48 9.39
C GLY A 366 -13.80 2.62 10.29
N LEU A 367 -13.68 3.86 9.85
CA LEU A 367 -14.17 5.03 10.57
C LEU A 367 -15.69 5.02 10.72
N TYR A 368 -16.42 4.69 9.65
CA TYR A 368 -17.87 4.53 9.70
C TYR A 368 -18.28 3.55 10.82
N HIS A 369 -17.68 2.36 10.83
CA HIS A 369 -17.96 1.37 11.87
C HIS A 369 -17.56 1.83 13.26
N TYR A 370 -16.44 2.52 13.39
CA TYR A 370 -16.01 3.05 14.67
C TYR A 370 -17.00 4.07 15.22
N PHE A 371 -17.37 5.07 14.44
CA PHE A 371 -18.28 6.14 14.90
C PHE A 371 -19.67 5.61 15.25
N LEU A 372 -20.20 4.65 14.45
CA LEU A 372 -21.48 4.02 14.76
C LEU A 372 -21.46 3.19 16.05
N ASN A 373 -20.43 2.35 16.22
CA ASN A 373 -20.39 1.39 17.32
C ASN A 373 -20.01 2.02 18.66
N THR A 374 -19.46 3.21 18.66
CA THR A 374 -19.00 3.87 19.90
C THR A 374 -19.86 5.04 20.31
N ASN A 375 -20.91 5.36 19.55
CA ASN A 375 -21.79 6.52 19.80
C ASN A 375 -20.99 7.79 20.14
N VAL A 376 -19.99 8.07 19.31
CA VAL A 376 -19.11 9.24 19.49
C VAL A 376 -19.94 10.50 19.36
N ASP A 377 -19.85 11.36 20.34
CA ASP A 377 -20.50 12.68 20.31
C ASP A 377 -19.82 13.58 19.28
N ASN A 378 -20.62 14.15 18.36
CA ASN A 378 -20.18 15.09 17.35
C ASN A 378 -18.95 14.60 16.53
N PRO A 379 -19.03 13.44 15.87
CA PRO A 379 -17.91 12.93 15.09
C PRO A 379 -17.53 13.92 13.99
N ALA A 380 -16.23 14.15 13.84
CA ALA A 380 -15.70 15.10 12.87
C ALA A 380 -14.62 14.45 11.98
N ILE A 381 -14.61 14.86 10.72
CA ILE A 381 -13.58 14.49 9.74
C ILE A 381 -13.08 15.76 9.06
N THR A 382 -11.77 15.96 9.05
CA THR A 382 -11.12 16.99 8.26
C THR A 382 -10.23 16.35 7.20
N TYR A 383 -10.44 16.71 5.94
CA TYR A 383 -9.61 16.28 4.83
C TYR A 383 -8.71 17.42 4.34
N CYS A 384 -7.39 17.19 4.38
CA CYS A 384 -6.38 18.12 3.90
C CYS A 384 -6.17 17.90 2.40
N TYR A 385 -6.75 18.74 1.56
CA TYR A 385 -6.67 18.64 0.11
C TYR A 385 -5.46 19.39 -0.47
N TYR A 386 -4.89 18.87 -1.55
CA TYR A 386 -3.84 19.54 -2.31
C TYR A 386 -4.41 20.32 -3.51
N ASN A 387 -5.48 19.84 -4.10
CA ASN A 387 -6.22 20.49 -5.17
C ASN A 387 -7.73 20.29 -4.98
N GLU A 388 -8.52 21.17 -5.59
CA GLU A 388 -9.98 21.22 -5.44
C GLU A 388 -10.68 19.91 -5.85
N GLN A 389 -10.14 19.19 -6.82
CA GLN A 389 -10.72 17.94 -7.29
C GLN A 389 -10.70 16.87 -6.19
N GLU A 390 -9.68 16.86 -5.34
CA GLU A 390 -9.58 15.91 -4.23
C GLU A 390 -10.72 16.05 -3.21
N ILE A 391 -11.30 17.25 -3.07
CA ILE A 391 -12.48 17.47 -2.21
C ILE A 391 -13.68 16.65 -2.74
N GLU A 392 -13.93 16.75 -4.04
CA GLU A 392 -15.05 16.03 -4.65
C GLU A 392 -14.77 14.51 -4.67
N ASP A 393 -13.53 14.10 -4.92
CA ASP A 393 -13.12 12.71 -4.88
C ASP A 393 -13.29 12.11 -3.47
N PHE A 394 -12.94 12.87 -2.42
CA PHE A 394 -13.15 12.46 -1.02
C PHE A 394 -14.63 12.31 -0.68
N LYS A 395 -15.45 13.28 -1.05
CA LYS A 395 -16.88 13.22 -0.82
C LYS A 395 -17.50 12.03 -1.55
N ASN A 396 -17.19 11.87 -2.83
CA ASN A 396 -17.73 10.78 -3.64
C ASN A 396 -17.35 9.42 -3.03
N THR A 397 -16.12 9.28 -2.56
CA THR A 397 -15.65 8.05 -1.90
C THR A 397 -16.38 7.83 -0.56
N LEU A 398 -16.51 8.85 0.27
CA LEU A 398 -17.25 8.77 1.54
C LEU A 398 -18.73 8.43 1.28
N TYR A 399 -19.38 9.11 0.31
CA TYR A 399 -20.76 8.81 -0.08
C TYR A 399 -20.91 7.39 -0.62
N HIS A 400 -19.95 6.93 -1.42
CA HIS A 400 -19.97 5.55 -1.91
C HIS A 400 -19.91 4.54 -0.77
N VAL A 401 -18.99 4.73 0.17
CA VAL A 401 -18.87 3.86 1.34
C VAL A 401 -20.17 3.85 2.13
N VAL A 402 -20.66 5.00 2.53
CA VAL A 402 -21.81 5.10 3.44
C VAL A 402 -23.13 4.73 2.76
N ASN A 403 -23.41 5.29 1.58
CA ASN A 403 -24.72 5.13 0.94
C ASN A 403 -24.84 3.85 0.10
N THR A 404 -23.75 3.42 -0.54
CA THR A 404 -23.79 2.28 -1.44
C THR A 404 -23.46 0.98 -0.72
N ILE A 405 -22.40 1.00 0.08
CA ILE A 405 -21.94 -0.18 0.80
C ILE A 405 -22.82 -0.45 2.03
N TYR A 406 -23.01 0.55 2.89
CA TYR A 406 -23.73 0.39 4.14
C TYR A 406 -25.21 0.81 4.08
N LYS A 407 -25.61 1.55 3.05
CA LYS A 407 -26.99 2.04 2.84
C LYS A 407 -27.50 2.94 3.98
N ASP A 408 -26.60 3.63 4.64
CA ASP A 408 -26.87 4.52 5.76
C ASP A 408 -26.72 5.99 5.32
N LYS A 409 -27.83 6.59 4.92
CA LYS A 409 -27.84 7.98 4.47
C LYS A 409 -27.81 9.00 5.62
N GLU A 410 -28.20 8.59 6.82
CA GLU A 410 -28.30 9.47 7.97
C GLU A 410 -26.94 9.75 8.58
N PHE A 411 -26.01 8.79 8.48
CA PHE A 411 -24.66 8.92 9.02
C PHE A 411 -23.91 10.14 8.49
N ILE A 412 -24.03 10.47 7.21
CA ILE A 412 -23.34 11.64 6.61
C ILE A 412 -23.82 12.96 7.26
N ASN A 413 -25.09 13.01 7.63
CA ASN A 413 -25.66 14.20 8.28
C ASN A 413 -25.22 14.32 9.76
N SER A 414 -24.76 13.23 10.36
CA SER A 414 -24.29 13.20 11.75
C SER A 414 -22.81 13.57 11.89
N ILE A 415 -22.05 13.66 10.78
CA ILE A 415 -20.62 13.96 10.78
C ILE A 415 -20.38 15.41 10.43
N SER A 416 -19.53 16.09 11.23
CA SER A 416 -18.95 17.38 10.84
C SER A 416 -17.81 17.15 9.84
N LEU A 417 -18.03 17.55 8.56
CA LEU A 417 -17.04 17.40 7.51
C LEU A 417 -16.44 18.75 7.12
N SER A 418 -15.12 18.89 7.23
CA SER A 418 -14.38 20.09 6.89
C SER A 418 -13.21 19.81 5.94
N PHE A 419 -12.77 20.85 5.23
CA PHE A 419 -11.69 20.78 4.24
C PHE A 419 -10.69 21.92 4.47
N VAL A 420 -9.40 21.60 4.50
CA VAL A 420 -8.32 22.59 4.65
C VAL A 420 -7.28 22.38 3.55
N ASP A 421 -6.70 23.48 3.03
CA ASP A 421 -5.63 23.39 2.03
C ASP A 421 -4.35 22.86 2.69
N SER A 422 -3.87 21.71 2.20
CA SER A 422 -2.63 21.10 2.71
C SER A 422 -1.40 21.98 2.48
N LYS A 423 -1.42 22.86 1.49
CA LYS A 423 -0.35 23.82 1.23
C LYS A 423 -0.21 24.86 2.35
N GLU A 424 -1.33 25.30 2.93
CA GLU A 424 -1.31 26.20 4.09
C GLU A 424 -0.63 25.52 5.30
N ILE A 425 -0.95 24.24 5.54
CA ILE A 425 -0.32 23.45 6.61
C ILE A 425 1.19 23.31 6.35
N VAL A 426 1.57 22.93 5.13
CA VAL A 426 2.98 22.75 4.75
C VAL A 426 3.75 24.08 4.86
N ASN A 427 3.20 25.17 4.37
CA ASN A 427 3.82 26.49 4.45
C ASN A 427 4.00 26.94 5.90
N LYS A 428 3.04 26.66 6.77
CA LYS A 428 3.07 27.09 8.17
C LYS A 428 4.03 26.28 9.04
N TYR A 429 4.14 24.96 8.80
CA TYR A 429 4.81 24.06 9.73
C TYR A 429 6.02 23.33 9.17
N PHE A 430 6.18 23.18 7.83
CA PHE A 430 7.17 22.24 7.29
C PHE A 430 8.49 22.89 6.88
N TYR A 431 8.49 24.19 6.50
CA TYR A 431 9.68 24.81 5.92
C TYR A 431 10.15 26.02 6.68
N VAL A 432 11.47 26.14 6.81
CA VAL A 432 12.12 27.34 7.35
C VAL A 432 11.89 28.50 6.39
N ASN A 433 11.46 29.67 6.92
CA ASN A 433 11.30 30.92 6.17
C ASN A 433 10.14 31.01 5.17
N ASN A 434 9.01 30.33 5.39
CA ASN A 434 7.80 30.47 4.57
C ASN A 434 8.04 30.51 3.04
N GLN A 435 9.06 29.80 2.55
CA GLN A 435 9.28 29.69 1.10
C GLN A 435 8.09 28.91 0.51
N SER A 436 7.39 29.51 -0.46
CA SER A 436 6.19 28.90 -1.02
C SER A 436 6.47 27.50 -1.56
N VAL A 437 5.55 26.59 -1.35
CA VAL A 437 5.58 25.21 -1.86
C VAL A 437 5.89 25.17 -3.36
N ASP A 438 5.42 26.17 -4.11
CA ASP A 438 5.62 26.26 -5.56
C ASP A 438 7.08 26.51 -5.95
N ALA A 439 7.85 27.32 -5.20
CA ALA A 439 9.25 27.57 -5.46
C ALA A 439 10.13 26.34 -5.16
N LYS A 440 9.82 25.59 -4.08
CA LYS A 440 10.55 24.36 -3.73
C LYS A 440 10.18 23.15 -4.58
N THR A 441 8.92 23.05 -5.01
CA THR A 441 8.50 22.03 -5.96
C THR A 441 9.20 22.19 -7.30
N ALA A 442 9.60 23.40 -7.70
CA ALA A 442 10.39 23.67 -8.88
C ALA A 442 11.88 23.31 -8.73
N LEU A 443 12.44 23.40 -7.51
CA LEU A 443 13.85 23.04 -7.23
C LEU A 443 14.07 21.52 -7.02
N MET A 444 13.00 20.76 -6.83
CA MET A 444 13.04 19.30 -6.70
C MET A 444 12.67 18.57 -8.02
N ARG A 445 12.52 19.31 -9.12
CA ARG A 445 12.47 18.80 -10.49
C ARG A 445 13.87 18.69 -11.05
#